data_944f3d8ea3dc93689b1304d11588017c
#
_entry.id   944f3d8ea3dc93689b1304d11588017c
#
_cell.length_a   1.000
_cell.length_b   1.000
_cell.length_c   1.000
_cell.angle_alpha   90.00
_cell.angle_beta   90.00
_cell.angle_gamma   90.00
#
_symmetry.space_group_name_H-M   'P 1'
#
loop_
_entity.id
_entity.type
_entity.pdbx_description
1 polymer ?
#
loop_
_entity_poly.entity_id
_entity_poly.type
_entity_poly.pdbx_seq_one_letter_code
_entity_poly.pdbx_strand_id
1 'polypeptide(L)'
;MRIAGLLHDVGHGPFGHFFDENYLDTWGIDHEVVGRALITGPLAGLIGELGASPSADFESGERIDPRWVAYLISSSELEGFQPPPWLAVLRPALIGPFSADNMDYVPRDSYICGVSAGPVDVQRIIHYSFISERGLTLHSHAAEALYMFLNSRLYLYHQVYFHRTVRRIDLQLREVFRPTIELLLGGNPLEHLDRYLVLTEWSLLSDVDRWARGSDDAQRRELGEAWAAVVARKLKWKLIYQGHTDARDIPSGALGVTRAQFASRLRDHLPPHLREIAFEVDVAAQESRAFNPMTETADILFYEPLEDSYRQSRVLDLFKRLPVRMALFRIFASDETHRHDLIRAANEVLGLAT
;
A
#
# COMPACT_ATOMS: atom_id res chain seq x y z
N MET A 1 7.89 -5.77 -19.98
CA MET A 1 8.35 -5.91 -18.58
C MET A 1 9.04 -4.65 -18.06
N ARG A 2 10.20 -4.17 -18.61
CA ARG A 2 10.93 -3.01 -18.05
C ARG A 2 10.08 -1.74 -17.97
N ILE A 3 9.33 -1.40 -19.04
CA ILE A 3 8.43 -0.24 -19.04
C ILE A 3 7.30 -0.43 -18.01
N ALA A 4 6.76 -1.63 -17.88
CA ALA A 4 5.75 -1.92 -16.87
C ALA A 4 6.32 -1.77 -15.45
N GLY A 5 7.54 -2.27 -15.20
CA GLY A 5 8.21 -2.04 -13.91
C GLY A 5 8.56 -0.57 -13.63
N LEU A 6 8.84 0.24 -14.67
CA LEU A 6 9.06 1.69 -14.51
C LEU A 6 7.77 2.45 -14.22
N LEU A 7 6.66 2.04 -14.81
CA LEU A 7 5.39 2.76 -14.79
C LEU A 7 4.33 2.13 -13.85
N HIS A 8 4.68 1.07 -13.08
CA HIS A 8 3.69 0.36 -12.27
C HIS A 8 2.98 1.27 -11.25
N ASP A 9 3.70 2.25 -10.71
CA ASP A 9 3.23 3.21 -9.71
C ASP A 9 2.89 4.60 -10.30
N VAL A 10 2.88 4.76 -11.64
CA VAL A 10 2.66 6.06 -12.29
C VAL A 10 1.29 6.67 -11.96
N GLY A 11 0.35 5.86 -11.53
CA GLY A 11 -0.98 6.29 -11.11
C GLY A 11 -1.09 6.76 -9.66
N HIS A 12 -0.04 6.63 -8.85
CA HIS A 12 -0.04 7.20 -7.52
C HIS A 12 0.04 8.72 -7.55
N GLY A 13 -0.83 9.37 -6.78
CA GLY A 13 -0.72 10.78 -6.46
C GLY A 13 0.24 11.02 -5.29
N PRO A 14 0.41 12.28 -4.86
CA PRO A 14 1.27 12.65 -3.74
C PRO A 14 0.96 11.83 -2.47
N PHE A 15 2.00 11.29 -1.85
CA PHE A 15 1.95 10.40 -0.68
C PHE A 15 1.40 8.99 -0.94
N GLY A 16 1.42 8.52 -2.20
CA GLY A 16 1.12 7.13 -2.58
C GLY A 16 -0.25 6.64 -2.12
N HIS A 17 -0.31 5.51 -1.43
CA HIS A 17 -1.57 4.94 -0.93
C HIS A 17 -2.38 5.84 0.00
N PHE A 18 -1.76 6.84 0.64
CA PHE A 18 -2.50 7.84 1.40
C PHE A 18 -3.42 8.68 0.49
N PHE A 19 -2.97 8.96 -0.75
CA PHE A 19 -3.79 9.62 -1.77
C PHE A 19 -4.97 8.75 -2.18
N ASP A 20 -4.74 7.44 -2.39
CA ASP A 20 -5.79 6.49 -2.73
C ASP A 20 -6.89 6.52 -1.67
N GLU A 21 -6.53 6.28 -0.40
CA GLU A 21 -7.46 6.21 0.73
C GLU A 21 -8.22 7.51 1.02
N ASN A 22 -7.63 8.68 0.75
CA ASN A 22 -8.19 9.97 1.18
C ASN A 22 -8.70 10.83 0.01
N TYR A 23 -8.46 10.41 -1.24
CA TYR A 23 -8.97 11.13 -2.41
C TYR A 23 -9.57 10.20 -3.48
N LEU A 24 -8.84 9.18 -3.97
CA LEU A 24 -9.31 8.31 -5.06
C LEU A 24 -10.53 7.47 -4.67
N ASP A 25 -10.57 6.94 -3.44
CA ASP A 25 -11.71 6.17 -2.91
C ASP A 25 -13.05 6.89 -3.04
N THR A 26 -13.02 8.23 -3.02
CA THR A 26 -14.22 9.06 -3.22
C THR A 26 -14.87 8.85 -4.59
N TRP A 27 -14.05 8.51 -5.58
CA TRP A 27 -14.45 8.29 -6.96
C TRP A 27 -14.62 6.80 -7.27
N GLY A 28 -14.40 5.92 -6.29
CA GLY A 28 -14.43 4.47 -6.48
C GLY A 28 -13.31 3.95 -7.39
N ILE A 29 -12.19 4.65 -7.45
CA ILE A 29 -11.00 4.30 -8.24
C ILE A 29 -9.77 4.18 -7.34
N ASP A 30 -8.72 3.56 -7.87
CA ASP A 30 -7.41 3.41 -7.25
C ASP A 30 -6.30 3.88 -8.20
N HIS A 31 -5.06 3.86 -7.72
CA HIS A 31 -3.88 4.23 -8.52
C HIS A 31 -3.70 3.33 -9.75
N GLU A 32 -4.12 2.04 -9.71
CA GLU A 32 -4.03 1.16 -10.88
C GLU A 32 -4.97 1.63 -12.02
N VAL A 33 -6.18 2.10 -11.67
CA VAL A 33 -7.12 2.67 -12.63
C VAL A 33 -6.56 3.94 -13.26
N VAL A 34 -6.01 4.84 -12.44
CA VAL A 34 -5.39 6.09 -12.92
C VAL A 34 -4.14 5.78 -13.74
N GLY A 35 -3.30 4.85 -13.30
CA GLY A 35 -2.09 4.42 -14.01
C GLY A 35 -2.41 3.87 -15.41
N ARG A 36 -3.44 3.04 -15.52
CA ARG A 36 -3.93 2.55 -16.83
C ARG A 36 -4.35 3.69 -17.73
N ALA A 37 -5.13 4.64 -17.19
CA ALA A 37 -5.59 5.79 -17.96
C ALA A 37 -4.42 6.68 -18.46
N LEU A 38 -3.41 6.88 -17.60
CA LEU A 38 -2.19 7.62 -17.98
C LEU A 38 -1.41 6.89 -19.08
N ILE A 39 -1.20 5.58 -18.94
CA ILE A 39 -0.43 4.75 -19.88
C ILE A 39 -1.11 4.65 -21.24
N THR A 40 -2.42 4.49 -21.27
CA THR A 40 -3.18 4.35 -22.51
C THR A 40 -3.62 5.70 -23.11
N GLY A 41 -3.48 6.78 -22.37
CA GLY A 41 -3.79 8.15 -22.75
C GLY A 41 -2.52 8.99 -22.98
N PRO A 42 -2.18 9.93 -22.08
CA PRO A 42 -1.09 10.89 -22.28
C PRO A 42 0.28 10.27 -22.58
N LEU A 43 0.58 9.09 -22.02
CA LEU A 43 1.87 8.41 -22.19
C LEU A 43 1.91 7.46 -23.39
N ALA A 44 0.76 7.18 -24.02
CA ALA A 44 0.67 6.17 -25.09
C ALA A 44 1.60 6.45 -26.27
N GLY A 45 1.67 7.70 -26.71
CA GLY A 45 2.55 8.13 -27.80
C GLY A 45 4.02 7.84 -27.49
N LEU A 46 4.48 8.26 -26.31
CA LEU A 46 5.87 8.05 -25.86
C LEU A 46 6.22 6.56 -25.79
N ILE A 47 5.31 5.72 -25.29
CA ILE A 47 5.51 4.27 -25.20
C ILE A 47 5.60 3.65 -26.60
N GLY A 48 4.71 4.05 -27.51
CA GLY A 48 4.67 3.54 -28.88
C GLY A 48 5.84 3.96 -29.77
N GLU A 49 6.52 5.05 -29.43
CA GLU A 49 7.70 5.56 -30.14
C GLU A 49 9.02 4.90 -29.70
N LEU A 50 9.00 4.10 -28.64
CA LEU A 50 10.21 3.38 -28.19
C LEU A 50 10.64 2.38 -29.27
N GLY A 51 11.88 2.50 -29.73
CA GLY A 51 12.46 1.64 -30.76
C GLY A 51 13.57 0.71 -30.27
N ALA A 52 13.90 0.79 -28.96
CA ALA A 52 14.97 -0.02 -28.40
C ALA A 52 14.72 -0.33 -26.90
N SER A 53 15.36 -1.37 -26.40
CA SER A 53 15.53 -1.65 -24.98
C SER A 53 17.02 -1.58 -24.60
N PRO A 54 17.37 -1.47 -23.31
CA PRO A 54 18.79 -1.49 -22.88
C PRO A 54 19.57 -2.76 -23.29
N SER A 55 18.88 -3.80 -23.73
CA SER A 55 19.51 -5.09 -24.11
C SER A 55 19.49 -5.39 -25.61
N ALA A 56 18.66 -4.70 -26.41
CA ALA A 56 18.55 -4.92 -27.86
C ALA A 56 17.74 -3.79 -28.51
N ASP A 57 18.03 -3.51 -29.77
CA ASP A 57 17.19 -2.72 -30.63
C ASP A 57 15.95 -3.53 -31.05
N PHE A 58 14.88 -2.84 -31.35
CA PHE A 58 13.67 -3.50 -31.89
C PHE A 58 13.83 -3.79 -33.37
N GLU A 59 13.18 -4.85 -33.83
CA GLU A 59 13.10 -5.13 -35.26
C GLU A 59 12.26 -4.06 -35.99
N SER A 60 12.46 -3.95 -37.27
CA SER A 60 11.70 -2.98 -38.09
C SER A 60 10.21 -3.23 -37.99
N GLY A 61 9.48 -2.24 -37.47
CA GLY A 61 8.03 -2.32 -37.25
C GLY A 61 7.60 -2.86 -35.90
N GLU A 62 8.51 -3.35 -35.05
CA GLU A 62 8.19 -3.68 -33.68
C GLU A 62 7.85 -2.42 -32.86
N ARG A 63 6.78 -2.51 -32.08
CA ARG A 63 6.33 -1.46 -31.20
C ARG A 63 5.77 -2.04 -29.91
N ILE A 64 5.85 -1.27 -28.83
CA ILE A 64 5.18 -1.61 -27.58
C ILE A 64 3.76 -1.07 -27.64
N ASP A 65 2.78 -1.96 -27.53
CA ASP A 65 1.38 -1.56 -27.33
C ASP A 65 1.22 -1.07 -25.87
N PRO A 66 0.80 0.18 -25.64
CA PRO A 66 0.57 0.71 -24.29
C PRO A 66 -0.39 -0.15 -23.45
N ARG A 67 -1.35 -0.84 -24.09
CA ARG A 67 -2.29 -1.74 -23.41
C ARG A 67 -1.59 -2.96 -22.79
N TRP A 68 -0.46 -3.40 -23.34
CA TRP A 68 0.36 -4.46 -22.72
C TRP A 68 0.95 -3.99 -21.40
N VAL A 69 1.41 -2.75 -21.35
CA VAL A 69 1.95 -2.15 -20.11
C VAL A 69 0.85 -1.98 -19.08
N ALA A 70 -0.29 -1.40 -19.47
CA ALA A 70 -1.47 -1.22 -18.63
C ALA A 70 -1.99 -2.55 -18.06
N TYR A 71 -2.00 -3.61 -18.87
CA TYR A 71 -2.39 -4.95 -18.41
C TYR A 71 -1.44 -5.54 -17.35
N LEU A 72 -0.14 -5.35 -17.55
CA LEU A 72 0.88 -5.91 -16.65
C LEU A 72 0.91 -5.26 -15.27
N ILE A 73 0.51 -4.00 -15.15
CA ILE A 73 0.56 -3.24 -13.88
C ILE A 73 -0.73 -3.31 -13.07
N SER A 74 -1.80 -3.89 -13.61
CA SER A 74 -3.10 -3.87 -12.95
C SER A 74 -3.51 -5.25 -12.46
N SER A 75 -4.08 -5.31 -11.25
CA SER A 75 -4.69 -6.51 -10.68
C SER A 75 -6.01 -6.87 -11.35
N SER A 76 -6.73 -5.88 -11.91
CA SER A 76 -8.01 -6.06 -12.58
C SER A 76 -7.83 -6.31 -14.09
N GLU A 77 -8.88 -6.83 -14.74
CA GLU A 77 -8.91 -6.99 -16.19
C GLU A 77 -9.04 -5.64 -16.90
N LEU A 78 -8.45 -5.55 -18.08
CA LEU A 78 -8.57 -4.38 -18.93
C LEU A 78 -9.76 -4.59 -19.88
N GLU A 79 -10.78 -3.75 -19.75
CA GLU A 79 -12.02 -3.87 -20.53
C GLU A 79 -11.73 -3.84 -22.05
N GLY A 80 -12.30 -4.80 -22.78
CA GLY A 80 -12.12 -4.92 -24.23
C GLY A 80 -10.71 -5.34 -24.68
N PHE A 81 -9.82 -5.74 -23.76
CA PHE A 81 -8.48 -6.20 -24.08
C PHE A 81 -8.31 -7.69 -23.77
N GLN A 82 -7.91 -8.46 -24.78
CA GLN A 82 -7.53 -9.86 -24.64
C GLN A 82 -6.01 -9.96 -24.72
N PRO A 83 -5.32 -10.26 -23.60
CA PRO A 83 -3.87 -10.36 -23.62
C PRO A 83 -3.41 -11.57 -24.43
N PRO A 84 -2.33 -11.45 -25.20
CA PRO A 84 -1.71 -12.63 -25.80
C PRO A 84 -1.21 -13.57 -24.67
N PRO A 85 -1.22 -14.91 -24.89
CA PRO A 85 -0.88 -15.88 -23.84
C PRO A 85 0.47 -15.62 -23.17
N TRP A 86 1.49 -15.24 -23.93
CA TRP A 86 2.82 -14.93 -23.40
C TRP A 86 2.82 -13.74 -22.43
N LEU A 87 1.95 -12.75 -22.63
CA LEU A 87 1.85 -11.57 -21.78
C LEU A 87 1.21 -11.94 -20.42
N ALA A 88 0.16 -12.77 -20.46
CA ALA A 88 -0.51 -13.26 -19.25
C ALA A 88 0.45 -14.03 -18.33
N VAL A 89 1.35 -14.82 -18.90
CA VAL A 89 2.36 -15.58 -18.16
C VAL A 89 3.37 -14.67 -17.44
N LEU A 90 3.62 -13.47 -17.95
CA LEU A 90 4.57 -12.52 -17.36
C LEU A 90 3.98 -11.68 -16.21
N ARG A 91 2.66 -11.53 -16.15
CA ARG A 91 1.97 -10.68 -15.18
C ARG A 91 2.30 -11.03 -13.72
N PRO A 92 2.39 -12.29 -13.28
CA PRO A 92 2.73 -12.63 -11.91
C PRO A 92 4.11 -12.15 -11.43
N ALA A 93 5.01 -11.82 -12.35
CA ALA A 93 6.31 -11.23 -12.00
C ALA A 93 6.21 -9.75 -11.55
N LEU A 94 5.09 -9.07 -11.86
CA LEU A 94 4.82 -7.69 -11.41
C LEU A 94 3.74 -7.63 -10.33
N ILE A 95 2.75 -8.54 -10.40
CA ILE A 95 1.63 -8.60 -9.45
C ILE A 95 1.65 -9.95 -8.76
N GLY A 96 2.15 -9.98 -7.53
CA GLY A 96 2.23 -11.24 -6.78
C GLY A 96 2.97 -11.09 -5.46
N PRO A 97 3.05 -12.19 -4.70
CA PRO A 97 3.60 -12.18 -3.34
C PRO A 97 5.11 -11.91 -3.27
N PHE A 98 5.83 -12.16 -4.35
CA PHE A 98 7.25 -11.87 -4.52
C PHE A 98 7.51 -11.24 -5.90
N SER A 99 6.71 -10.22 -6.21
CA SER A 99 6.83 -9.43 -7.44
C SER A 99 8.16 -8.67 -7.49
N ALA A 100 8.51 -8.19 -8.68
CA ALA A 100 9.69 -7.35 -8.88
C ALA A 100 9.66 -6.11 -7.99
N ASP A 101 8.48 -5.48 -7.85
CA ASP A 101 8.25 -4.36 -6.94
C ASP A 101 8.57 -4.73 -5.48
N ASN A 102 7.98 -5.82 -4.97
CA ASN A 102 8.24 -6.26 -3.59
C ASN A 102 9.74 -6.53 -3.35
N MET A 103 10.42 -7.15 -4.31
CA MET A 103 11.85 -7.46 -4.23
C MET A 103 12.73 -6.20 -4.31
N ASP A 104 12.23 -5.10 -4.87
CA ASP A 104 12.92 -3.82 -4.90
C ASP A 104 12.72 -3.05 -3.59
N TYR A 105 11.46 -2.76 -3.20
CA TYR A 105 11.25 -1.82 -2.11
C TYR A 105 11.65 -2.37 -0.73
N VAL A 106 11.49 -3.68 -0.47
CA VAL A 106 11.80 -4.23 0.86
C VAL A 106 13.26 -4.00 1.28
N PRO A 107 14.28 -4.36 0.48
CA PRO A 107 15.67 -4.06 0.84
C PRO A 107 15.99 -2.56 0.75
N ARG A 108 15.46 -1.85 -0.24
CA ARG A 108 15.71 -0.42 -0.47
C ARG A 108 15.19 0.44 0.69
N ASP A 109 13.93 0.23 1.09
CA ASP A 109 13.33 1.00 2.17
C ASP A 109 13.95 0.66 3.53
N SER A 110 14.31 -0.61 3.76
CA SER A 110 15.08 -1.01 4.93
C SER A 110 16.38 -0.23 5.05
N TYR A 111 17.12 -0.12 3.94
CA TYR A 111 18.37 0.62 3.89
C TYR A 111 18.18 2.13 4.11
N ILE A 112 17.24 2.74 3.40
CA ILE A 112 16.97 4.19 3.46
C ILE A 112 16.42 4.60 4.84
N CYS A 113 15.54 3.78 5.43
CA CYS A 113 14.96 4.04 6.75
C CYS A 113 15.92 3.68 7.90
N GLY A 114 17.06 3.05 7.61
CA GLY A 114 18.01 2.60 8.63
C GLY A 114 17.46 1.49 9.53
N VAL A 115 16.56 0.67 9.01
CA VAL A 115 15.90 -0.42 9.73
C VAL A 115 16.50 -1.75 9.29
N SER A 116 16.97 -2.56 10.24
CA SER A 116 17.51 -3.88 9.94
C SER A 116 16.37 -4.89 9.78
N ALA A 117 15.90 -5.09 8.56
CA ALA A 117 14.80 -6.02 8.26
C ALA A 117 15.24 -7.50 8.17
N GLY A 118 16.51 -7.80 8.47
CA GLY A 118 17.08 -9.15 8.39
C GLY A 118 17.72 -9.46 7.03
N PRO A 119 18.29 -10.64 6.87
CA PRO A 119 18.92 -11.06 5.63
C PRO A 119 17.86 -11.31 4.54
N VAL A 120 17.97 -10.60 3.42
CA VAL A 120 17.10 -10.75 2.26
C VAL A 120 17.95 -11.16 1.06
N ASP A 121 17.79 -12.40 0.61
CA ASP A 121 18.51 -12.94 -0.55
C ASP A 121 17.61 -12.92 -1.80
N VAL A 122 17.40 -11.70 -2.32
CA VAL A 122 16.62 -11.48 -3.56
C VAL A 122 17.24 -12.21 -4.75
N GLN A 123 18.57 -12.24 -4.84
CA GLN A 123 19.26 -12.90 -5.95
C GLN A 123 18.97 -14.41 -5.98
N ARG A 124 18.90 -15.04 -4.82
CA ARG A 124 18.52 -16.45 -4.72
C ARG A 124 17.08 -16.69 -5.15
N ILE A 125 16.14 -15.82 -4.74
CA ILE A 125 14.74 -15.90 -5.16
C ILE A 125 14.64 -15.77 -6.69
N ILE A 126 15.30 -14.79 -7.29
CA ILE A 126 15.30 -14.58 -8.74
C ILE A 126 15.94 -15.79 -9.47
N HIS A 127 17.10 -16.25 -9.00
CA HIS A 127 17.83 -17.36 -9.63
C HIS A 127 16.98 -18.65 -9.69
N TYR A 128 16.19 -18.91 -8.66
CA TYR A 128 15.36 -20.10 -8.55
C TYR A 128 13.91 -19.90 -9.00
N SER A 129 13.58 -18.71 -9.54
CA SER A 129 12.28 -18.45 -10.15
C SER A 129 12.31 -18.80 -11.64
N PHE A 130 11.26 -19.43 -12.13
CA PHE A 130 11.10 -19.75 -13.55
C PHE A 130 9.62 -19.81 -13.93
N ILE A 131 9.35 -19.78 -15.23
CA ILE A 131 8.00 -19.96 -15.77
C ILE A 131 7.83 -21.42 -16.14
N SER A 132 6.89 -22.10 -15.49
CA SER A 132 6.45 -23.44 -15.84
C SER A 132 5.14 -23.41 -16.64
N GLU A 133 4.65 -24.55 -17.07
CA GLU A 133 3.31 -24.68 -17.67
C GLU A 133 2.17 -24.26 -16.74
N ARG A 134 2.46 -24.21 -15.42
CA ARG A 134 1.51 -23.78 -14.37
C ARG A 134 1.65 -22.31 -13.97
N GLY A 135 2.57 -21.57 -14.61
CA GLY A 135 2.85 -20.16 -14.32
C GLY A 135 4.18 -19.93 -13.58
N LEU A 136 4.27 -18.77 -12.91
CA LEU A 136 5.46 -18.42 -12.14
C LEU A 136 5.69 -19.41 -11.00
N THR A 137 6.82 -20.05 -11.03
CA THR A 137 7.18 -21.16 -10.14
C THR A 137 8.51 -20.87 -9.46
N LEU A 138 8.61 -21.22 -8.19
CA LEU A 138 9.83 -21.14 -7.42
C LEU A 138 10.36 -22.55 -7.10
N HIS A 139 11.61 -22.78 -7.36
CA HIS A 139 12.27 -24.03 -6.97
C HIS A 139 12.35 -24.12 -5.43
N SER A 140 12.12 -25.31 -4.87
CA SER A 140 12.07 -25.53 -3.40
C SER A 140 13.33 -25.09 -2.66
N HIS A 141 14.49 -25.08 -3.32
CA HIS A 141 15.76 -24.58 -2.75
C HIS A 141 15.76 -23.09 -2.38
N ALA A 142 14.78 -22.32 -2.82
CA ALA A 142 14.62 -20.92 -2.44
C ALA A 142 13.51 -20.71 -1.41
N ALA A 143 12.89 -21.77 -0.87
CA ALA A 143 11.77 -21.64 0.06
C ALA A 143 12.15 -20.85 1.32
N GLU A 144 13.33 -21.12 1.92
CA GLU A 144 13.81 -20.38 3.08
C GLU A 144 14.13 -18.92 2.77
N ALA A 145 14.72 -18.66 1.59
CA ALA A 145 15.00 -17.28 1.17
C ALA A 145 13.72 -16.47 1.01
N LEU A 146 12.69 -17.07 0.40
CA LEU A 146 11.38 -16.45 0.28
C LEU A 146 10.71 -16.25 1.66
N TYR A 147 10.80 -17.24 2.56
CA TYR A 147 10.26 -17.11 3.91
C TYR A 147 10.90 -15.93 4.66
N MET A 148 12.23 -15.82 4.60
CA MET A 148 12.95 -14.69 5.22
C MET A 148 12.59 -13.36 4.58
N PHE A 149 12.45 -13.31 3.26
CA PHE A 149 11.98 -12.13 2.55
C PHE A 149 10.60 -11.65 3.05
N LEU A 150 9.66 -12.56 3.21
CA LEU A 150 8.30 -12.23 3.66
C LEU A 150 8.25 -11.80 5.13
N ASN A 151 9.08 -12.41 5.98
CA ASN A 151 9.26 -11.93 7.36
C ASN A 151 9.85 -10.53 7.39
N SER A 152 10.85 -10.25 6.56
CA SER A 152 11.47 -8.93 6.44
C SER A 152 10.46 -7.87 5.99
N ARG A 153 9.59 -8.21 5.04
CA ARG A 153 8.48 -7.36 4.59
C ARG A 153 7.52 -7.06 5.74
N LEU A 154 7.06 -8.08 6.48
CA LEU A 154 6.18 -7.89 7.64
C LEU A 154 6.83 -7.00 8.71
N TYR A 155 8.11 -7.23 8.99
CA TYR A 155 8.85 -6.42 9.93
C TYR A 155 8.92 -4.95 9.50
N LEU A 156 9.18 -4.69 8.20
CA LEU A 156 9.21 -3.36 7.64
C LEU A 156 7.85 -2.63 7.78
N TYR A 157 6.74 -3.34 7.53
CA TYR A 157 5.41 -2.78 7.78
C TYR A 157 5.23 -2.34 9.22
N HIS A 158 5.66 -3.16 10.19
CA HIS A 158 5.56 -2.84 11.60
C HIS A 158 6.43 -1.67 12.04
N GLN A 159 7.68 -1.65 11.58
CA GLN A 159 8.68 -0.69 12.06
C GLN A 159 8.62 0.65 11.33
N VAL A 160 8.19 0.66 10.07
CA VAL A 160 8.21 1.85 9.22
C VAL A 160 6.80 2.32 8.89
N TYR A 161 6.07 1.57 8.07
CA TYR A 161 4.79 2.07 7.52
C TYR A 161 3.69 2.20 8.58
N PHE A 162 3.65 1.29 9.55
CA PHE A 162 2.71 1.36 10.67
C PHE A 162 3.31 2.01 11.92
N HIS A 163 4.44 2.70 11.79
CA HIS A 163 5.02 3.37 12.94
C HIS A 163 4.07 4.44 13.50
N ARG A 164 3.92 4.47 14.83
CA ARG A 164 2.96 5.36 15.52
C ARG A 164 3.08 6.83 15.13
N THR A 165 4.30 7.31 14.84
CA THR A 165 4.52 8.71 14.43
C THR A 165 4.03 8.95 13.02
N VAL A 166 4.22 8.01 12.09
CA VAL A 166 3.68 8.08 10.73
C VAL A 166 2.17 8.17 10.80
N ARG A 167 1.52 7.22 11.48
CA ARG A 167 0.06 7.20 11.61
C ARG A 167 -0.53 8.45 12.29
N ARG A 168 0.24 9.04 13.22
CA ARG A 168 -0.12 10.32 13.86
C ARG A 168 -0.08 11.50 12.88
N ILE A 169 0.92 11.51 11.98
CA ILE A 169 1.03 12.49 10.90
C ILE A 169 -0.13 12.31 9.92
N ASP A 170 -0.42 11.07 9.52
CA ASP A 170 -1.52 10.74 8.61
C ASP A 170 -2.88 11.27 9.13
N LEU A 171 -3.14 11.14 10.43
CA LEU A 171 -4.37 11.68 11.04
C LEU A 171 -4.50 13.19 10.85
N GLN A 172 -3.42 13.93 11.06
CA GLN A 172 -3.44 15.39 10.90
C GLN A 172 -3.42 15.78 9.42
N LEU A 173 -2.68 15.06 8.59
CA LEU A 173 -2.62 15.28 7.16
C LEU A 173 -4.00 15.11 6.51
N ARG A 174 -4.79 14.11 6.94
CA ARG A 174 -6.14 13.86 6.42
C ARG A 174 -7.07 15.06 6.53
N GLU A 175 -6.91 15.89 7.55
CA GLU A 175 -7.76 17.05 7.78
C GLU A 175 -7.59 18.14 6.70
N VAL A 176 -6.40 18.24 6.14
CA VAL A 176 -6.06 19.28 5.14
C VAL A 176 -5.93 18.72 3.72
N PHE A 177 -5.79 17.41 3.56
CA PHE A 177 -5.39 16.80 2.31
C PHE A 177 -6.45 16.96 1.22
N ARG A 178 -7.65 16.43 1.49
CA ARG A 178 -8.72 16.43 0.49
C ARG A 178 -9.07 17.85 -0.01
N PRO A 179 -9.34 18.86 0.84
CA PRO A 179 -9.64 20.20 0.36
C PRO A 179 -8.47 20.83 -0.42
N THR A 180 -7.22 20.46 -0.10
CA THR A 180 -6.05 20.89 -0.86
C THR A 180 -6.05 20.29 -2.27
N ILE A 181 -6.27 18.98 -2.39
CA ILE A 181 -6.27 18.31 -3.70
C ILE A 181 -7.46 18.80 -4.56
N GLU A 182 -8.61 19.05 -3.97
CA GLU A 182 -9.77 19.65 -4.68
C GLU A 182 -9.43 21.02 -5.28
N LEU A 183 -8.65 21.85 -4.56
CA LEU A 183 -8.21 23.16 -5.08
C LEU A 183 -7.13 23.05 -6.17
N LEU A 184 -6.29 22.00 -6.13
CA LEU A 184 -5.19 21.83 -7.08
C LEU A 184 -5.64 21.09 -8.35
N LEU A 185 -6.44 20.04 -8.20
CA LEU A 185 -6.85 19.16 -9.29
C LEU A 185 -8.22 19.54 -9.86
N GLY A 186 -9.18 19.85 -9.01
CA GLY A 186 -10.50 20.33 -9.42
C GLY A 186 -11.55 19.25 -9.65
N GLY A 187 -11.34 17.99 -9.23
CA GLY A 187 -12.31 16.92 -9.35
C GLY A 187 -11.73 15.54 -9.62
N ASN A 188 -12.46 14.72 -10.37
CA ASN A 188 -12.04 13.35 -10.68
C ASN A 188 -10.73 13.35 -11.48
N PRO A 189 -9.67 12.66 -10.99
CA PRO A 189 -8.39 12.55 -11.70
C PRO A 189 -8.49 12.09 -13.15
N LEU A 190 -9.43 11.19 -13.46
CA LEU A 190 -9.62 10.68 -14.81
C LEU A 190 -10.08 11.76 -15.80
N GLU A 191 -10.68 12.85 -15.33
CA GLU A 191 -11.09 13.99 -16.14
C GLU A 191 -9.97 15.04 -16.30
N HIS A 192 -8.88 14.91 -15.53
CA HIS A 192 -7.82 15.91 -15.44
C HIS A 192 -6.42 15.28 -15.48
N LEU A 193 -6.21 14.26 -16.34
CA LEU A 193 -4.96 13.49 -16.40
C LEU A 193 -3.70 14.36 -16.60
N ASP A 194 -3.79 15.42 -17.40
CA ASP A 194 -2.65 16.33 -17.63
C ASP A 194 -2.26 17.09 -16.35
N ARG A 195 -3.23 17.49 -15.55
CA ARG A 195 -2.97 18.12 -14.24
C ARG A 195 -2.48 17.10 -13.22
N TYR A 196 -3.00 15.89 -13.29
CA TYR A 196 -2.58 14.80 -12.41
C TYR A 196 -1.11 14.44 -12.62
N LEU A 197 -0.63 14.35 -13.86
CA LEU A 197 0.77 14.04 -14.20
C LEU A 197 1.79 15.02 -13.59
N VAL A 198 1.41 16.27 -13.36
CA VAL A 198 2.31 17.28 -12.78
C VAL A 198 2.08 17.48 -11.27
N LEU A 199 1.07 16.81 -10.71
CA LEU A 199 0.79 16.85 -9.27
C LEU A 199 1.69 15.84 -8.54
N THR A 200 2.77 16.36 -7.98
CA THR A 200 3.75 15.59 -7.20
C THR A 200 3.81 16.10 -5.76
N GLU A 201 4.46 15.37 -4.84
CA GLU A 201 4.75 15.86 -3.48
C GLU A 201 5.44 17.22 -3.52
N TRP A 202 6.38 17.40 -4.44
CA TRP A 202 7.16 18.64 -4.56
C TRP A 202 6.31 19.81 -5.03
N SER A 203 5.47 19.62 -6.05
CA SER A 203 4.58 20.67 -6.53
C SER A 203 3.54 21.04 -5.47
N LEU A 204 2.93 20.04 -4.81
CA LEU A 204 1.96 20.24 -3.74
C LEU A 204 2.58 20.99 -2.56
N LEU A 205 3.72 20.52 -2.04
CA LEU A 205 4.40 21.17 -0.91
C LEU A 205 4.84 22.59 -1.24
N SER A 206 5.24 22.86 -2.49
CA SER A 206 5.57 24.20 -2.97
C SER A 206 4.34 25.11 -3.02
N ASP A 207 3.21 24.60 -3.46
CA ASP A 207 1.95 25.38 -3.55
C ASP A 207 1.42 25.73 -2.16
N VAL A 208 1.36 24.75 -1.23
CA VAL A 208 0.84 25.03 0.13
C VAL A 208 1.78 25.93 0.93
N ASP A 209 3.10 25.86 0.73
CA ASP A 209 4.05 26.80 1.31
C ASP A 209 3.83 28.24 0.79
N ARG A 210 3.57 28.39 -0.51
CA ARG A 210 3.21 29.67 -1.11
C ARG A 210 1.90 30.22 -0.53
N TRP A 211 0.91 29.36 -0.32
CA TRP A 211 -0.36 29.75 0.30
C TRP A 211 -0.17 30.23 1.74
N ALA A 212 0.67 29.55 2.52
CA ALA A 212 0.99 29.96 3.89
C ALA A 212 1.69 31.32 3.98
N ARG A 213 2.52 31.66 2.98
CA ARG A 213 3.31 32.91 2.99
C ARG A 213 2.53 34.16 2.58
N GLY A 214 1.39 34.05 1.94
CA GLY A 214 0.63 35.23 1.55
C GLY A 214 -0.37 35.02 0.41
N SER A 215 -1.28 34.08 0.53
CA SER A 215 -2.42 33.98 -0.37
C SER A 215 -3.47 35.05 -0.03
N ASP A 216 -4.02 35.74 -1.04
CA ASP A 216 -5.18 36.62 -0.89
C ASP A 216 -6.45 35.82 -0.62
N ASP A 217 -6.52 34.56 -1.03
CA ASP A 217 -7.60 33.63 -0.78
C ASP A 217 -7.51 33.11 0.68
N ALA A 218 -8.56 33.38 1.46
CA ALA A 218 -8.62 32.99 2.86
C ALA A 218 -8.55 31.48 3.08
N GLN A 219 -9.22 30.69 2.24
CA GLN A 219 -9.22 29.23 2.32
C GLN A 219 -7.81 28.67 2.04
N ARG A 220 -7.15 29.15 1.00
CA ARG A 220 -5.78 28.74 0.68
C ARG A 220 -4.80 29.10 1.79
N ARG A 221 -4.93 30.29 2.38
CA ARG A 221 -4.08 30.71 3.48
C ARG A 221 -4.27 29.83 4.70
N GLU A 222 -5.50 29.53 5.11
CA GLU A 222 -5.81 28.64 6.23
C GLU A 222 -5.24 27.24 6.00
N LEU A 223 -5.45 26.67 4.80
CA LEU A 223 -4.87 25.38 4.43
C LEU A 223 -3.33 25.42 4.45
N GLY A 224 -2.72 26.47 3.90
CA GLY A 224 -1.27 26.65 3.91
C GLY A 224 -0.68 26.67 5.32
N GLU A 225 -1.30 27.41 6.25
CA GLU A 225 -0.89 27.46 7.67
C GLU A 225 -1.04 26.09 8.34
N ALA A 226 -2.12 25.36 8.07
CA ALA A 226 -2.34 24.03 8.60
C ALA A 226 -1.30 23.02 8.03
N TRP A 227 -0.96 23.10 6.74
CA TRP A 227 0.13 22.32 6.15
C TRP A 227 1.49 22.65 6.76
N ALA A 228 1.78 23.92 7.01
CA ALA A 228 3.01 24.33 7.69
C ALA A 228 3.14 23.70 9.08
N ALA A 229 2.03 23.53 9.80
CA ALA A 229 2.03 22.82 11.07
C ALA A 229 2.33 21.32 10.92
N VAL A 230 1.79 20.65 9.88
CA VAL A 230 2.10 19.23 9.58
C VAL A 230 3.59 19.09 9.23
N VAL A 231 4.12 19.88 8.32
CA VAL A 231 5.52 19.84 7.88
C VAL A 231 6.46 20.14 9.04
N ALA A 232 6.12 21.07 9.91
CA ALA A 232 6.88 21.40 11.12
C ALA A 232 6.70 20.36 12.26
N ARG A 233 5.92 19.28 12.01
CA ARG A 233 5.59 18.24 13.00
C ARG A 233 4.94 18.78 14.29
N LYS A 234 4.21 19.86 14.20
CA LYS A 234 3.39 20.41 15.31
C LYS A 234 2.07 19.64 15.37
N LEU A 235 2.17 18.40 15.87
CA LEU A 235 1.06 17.44 15.84
C LEU A 235 0.21 17.58 17.08
N LYS A 236 -1.12 17.79 16.89
CA LYS A 236 -2.10 17.91 17.98
C LYS A 236 -2.47 16.58 18.61
N TRP A 237 -2.41 15.48 17.84
CA TRP A 237 -2.80 14.16 18.29
C TRP A 237 -1.73 13.49 19.15
N LYS A 238 -2.08 12.96 20.32
CA LYS A 238 -1.21 12.21 21.22
C LYS A 238 -1.66 10.75 21.25
N LEU A 239 -0.71 9.82 21.20
CA LEU A 239 -1.02 8.39 21.34
C LEU A 239 -1.46 8.06 22.77
N ILE A 240 -2.70 7.62 22.90
CA ILE A 240 -3.30 7.22 24.17
C ILE A 240 -3.19 5.71 24.38
N TYR A 241 -3.48 4.93 23.34
CA TYR A 241 -3.50 3.47 23.38
C TYR A 241 -2.89 2.88 22.12
N GLN A 242 -2.19 1.77 22.27
CA GLN A 242 -1.78 0.91 21.17
C GLN A 242 -1.91 -0.55 21.61
N GLY A 243 -2.76 -1.29 20.93
CA GLY A 243 -2.89 -2.72 21.00
C GLY A 243 -2.56 -3.38 19.68
N HIS A 244 -2.11 -4.62 19.74
CA HIS A 244 -1.95 -5.46 18.54
C HIS A 244 -2.61 -6.80 18.80
N THR A 245 -3.18 -7.35 17.75
CA THR A 245 -3.80 -8.67 17.81
C THR A 245 -3.30 -9.50 16.64
N ASP A 246 -2.97 -10.75 16.92
CA ASP A 246 -2.73 -11.76 15.88
C ASP A 246 -4.09 -12.25 15.35
N ALA A 247 -4.17 -12.59 14.07
CA ALA A 247 -5.38 -13.11 13.45
C ALA A 247 -5.95 -14.36 14.15
N ARG A 248 -5.10 -15.09 14.88
CA ARG A 248 -5.49 -16.26 15.67
C ARG A 248 -6.26 -15.92 16.93
N ASP A 249 -6.04 -14.71 17.45
CA ASP A 249 -6.59 -14.26 18.74
C ASP A 249 -7.82 -13.35 18.57
N ILE A 250 -8.15 -12.98 17.31
CA ILE A 250 -9.29 -12.12 17.02
C ILE A 250 -10.54 -12.96 16.85
N PRO A 251 -11.63 -12.72 17.61
CA PRO A 251 -12.93 -13.28 17.31
C PRO A 251 -13.28 -13.00 15.85
N SER A 252 -13.82 -13.99 15.15
CA SER A 252 -14.08 -13.95 13.68
C SER A 252 -14.88 -12.72 13.19
N GLY A 253 -15.47 -11.93 14.09
CA GLY A 253 -16.14 -10.66 13.81
C GLY A 253 -15.28 -9.40 13.94
N ALA A 254 -14.07 -9.48 14.49
CA ALA A 254 -13.23 -8.29 14.76
C ALA A 254 -12.19 -8.02 13.63
N LEU A 255 -11.88 -9.01 12.79
CA LEU A 255 -10.95 -8.89 11.66
C LEU A 255 -11.43 -7.95 10.55
N GLY A 256 -12.75 -7.73 10.44
CA GLY A 256 -13.38 -6.79 9.51
C GLY A 256 -13.76 -5.45 10.14
N VAL A 257 -13.30 -5.14 11.37
CA VAL A 257 -13.67 -3.89 12.03
C VAL A 257 -13.03 -2.71 11.32
N THR A 258 -13.86 -1.91 10.69
CA THR A 258 -13.43 -0.64 10.11
C THR A 258 -13.07 0.36 11.22
N ARG A 259 -12.32 1.39 10.87
CA ARG A 259 -12.02 2.52 11.76
C ARG A 259 -13.28 3.09 12.41
N ALA A 260 -14.34 3.29 11.62
CA ALA A 260 -15.63 3.82 12.10
C ALA A 260 -16.31 2.86 13.10
N GLN A 261 -16.29 1.55 12.82
CA GLN A 261 -16.86 0.55 13.73
C GLN A 261 -16.09 0.45 15.06
N PHE A 262 -14.74 0.54 15.00
CA PHE A 262 -13.93 0.56 16.22
C PHE A 262 -14.21 1.81 17.05
N ALA A 263 -14.28 2.98 16.43
CA ALA A 263 -14.64 4.22 17.10
C ALA A 263 -16.04 4.16 17.75
N SER A 264 -17.03 3.62 17.03
CA SER A 264 -18.39 3.44 17.57
C SER A 264 -18.40 2.54 18.79
N ARG A 265 -17.76 1.36 18.71
CA ARG A 265 -17.68 0.43 19.85
C ARG A 265 -16.96 1.05 21.06
N LEU A 266 -15.91 1.82 20.84
CA LEU A 266 -15.23 2.57 21.92
C LEU A 266 -16.20 3.52 22.63
N ARG A 267 -16.98 4.31 21.86
CA ARG A 267 -17.98 5.24 22.41
C ARG A 267 -19.04 4.51 23.26
N ASP A 268 -19.47 3.34 22.82
CA ASP A 268 -20.47 2.53 23.56
C ASP A 268 -19.93 2.05 24.92
N HIS A 269 -18.62 1.78 25.04
CA HIS A 269 -17.96 1.33 26.28
C HIS A 269 -17.48 2.49 27.18
N LEU A 270 -17.53 3.73 26.65
CA LEU A 270 -17.22 4.91 27.48
C LEU A 270 -18.40 5.29 28.41
N PRO A 271 -18.11 5.85 29.59
CA PRO A 271 -19.14 6.45 30.43
C PRO A 271 -19.99 7.46 29.64
N PRO A 272 -21.29 7.60 29.90
CA PRO A 272 -22.17 8.46 29.10
C PRO A 272 -21.68 9.91 28.92
N HIS A 273 -21.08 10.49 29.94
CA HIS A 273 -20.55 11.87 29.92
C HIS A 273 -19.24 12.02 29.10
N LEU A 274 -18.59 10.89 28.72
CA LEU A 274 -17.36 10.89 27.92
C LEU A 274 -17.58 10.45 26.47
N ARG A 275 -18.79 10.09 26.06
CA ARG A 275 -19.05 9.59 24.71
C ARG A 275 -18.78 10.61 23.61
N GLU A 276 -18.86 11.91 23.93
CA GLU A 276 -18.66 13.02 22.99
C GLU A 276 -17.23 13.59 23.01
N ILE A 277 -16.31 13.00 23.78
CA ILE A 277 -14.92 13.48 23.77
C ILE A 277 -14.28 13.27 22.38
N ALA A 278 -13.39 14.20 22.03
CA ALA A 278 -12.68 14.13 20.76
C ALA A 278 -11.53 13.12 20.85
N PHE A 279 -11.63 12.05 20.09
CA PHE A 279 -10.54 11.11 19.83
C PHE A 279 -10.59 10.59 18.40
N GLU A 280 -9.44 10.18 17.89
CA GLU A 280 -9.29 9.52 16.61
C GLU A 280 -8.80 8.09 16.82
N VAL A 281 -9.25 7.19 15.95
CA VAL A 281 -8.79 5.81 15.94
C VAL A 281 -8.03 5.51 14.65
N ASP A 282 -7.01 4.68 14.79
CA ASP A 282 -6.25 4.14 13.69
C ASP A 282 -6.32 2.61 13.75
N VAL A 283 -6.69 2.00 12.65
CA VAL A 283 -6.67 0.55 12.46
C VAL A 283 -5.76 0.29 11.28
N ALA A 284 -4.54 -0.14 11.57
CA ALA A 284 -3.58 -0.51 10.54
C ALA A 284 -3.52 -2.04 10.48
N ALA A 285 -3.94 -2.60 9.37
CA ALA A 285 -3.93 -4.03 9.15
C ALA A 285 -3.13 -4.37 7.89
N GLN A 286 -2.20 -5.33 8.04
CA GLN A 286 -1.51 -5.93 6.92
C GLN A 286 -2.04 -7.34 6.70
N GLU A 287 -2.61 -7.56 5.54
CA GLU A 287 -2.90 -8.91 5.08
C GLU A 287 -1.67 -9.47 4.36
N SER A 288 -1.16 -10.57 4.85
CA SER A 288 -0.22 -11.38 4.07
C SER A 288 -1.01 -12.20 3.05
N ARG A 289 -1.70 -11.54 2.12
CA ARG A 289 -2.55 -12.22 1.10
C ARG A 289 -1.82 -13.32 0.36
N ALA A 290 -0.50 -13.23 0.26
CA ALA A 290 0.35 -14.25 -0.31
C ALA A 290 0.25 -15.62 0.39
N PHE A 291 -0.24 -15.66 1.63
CA PHE A 291 -0.25 -16.87 2.46
C PHE A 291 -1.56 -17.09 3.22
N ASN A 292 -2.65 -16.46 2.80
CA ASN A 292 -3.92 -16.77 3.43
C ASN A 292 -4.36 -18.18 3.02
N PRO A 293 -4.22 -19.20 3.88
CA PRO A 293 -4.61 -20.57 3.56
C PRO A 293 -6.12 -20.72 3.37
N MET A 294 -6.89 -19.65 3.67
CA MET A 294 -8.35 -19.62 3.54
C MET A 294 -8.82 -19.03 2.20
N THR A 295 -7.93 -18.46 1.40
CA THR A 295 -8.26 -17.92 0.07
C THR A 295 -7.47 -18.65 -1.00
N GLU A 296 -8.14 -19.27 -1.95
CA GLU A 296 -7.55 -20.10 -3.01
C GLU A 296 -6.66 -19.34 -4.03
N THR A 297 -6.57 -18.01 -3.91
CA THR A 297 -6.09 -17.15 -5.01
C THR A 297 -4.63 -16.70 -4.93
N ALA A 298 -3.85 -17.09 -3.93
CA ALA A 298 -2.47 -16.56 -3.76
C ALA A 298 -1.44 -17.61 -3.32
N ASP A 299 -1.58 -18.84 -3.76
CA ASP A 299 -0.59 -19.85 -3.49
C ASP A 299 0.65 -19.69 -4.38
N ILE A 300 1.81 -19.65 -3.75
CA ILE A 300 3.08 -19.72 -4.46
C ILE A 300 3.30 -21.15 -4.89
N LEU A 301 3.57 -21.34 -6.17
CA LEU A 301 3.87 -22.64 -6.73
C LEU A 301 5.34 -22.98 -6.55
N PHE A 302 5.63 -24.09 -5.88
CA PHE A 302 6.97 -24.63 -5.71
C PHE A 302 7.16 -25.87 -6.56
N TYR A 303 8.35 -25.98 -7.15
CA TYR A 303 8.82 -27.19 -7.81
C TYR A 303 9.79 -27.94 -6.91
N GLU A 304 9.52 -29.22 -6.66
CA GLU A 304 10.34 -30.12 -5.87
C GLU A 304 11.10 -31.10 -6.82
N PRO A 305 12.41 -30.85 -7.04
CA PRO A 305 13.15 -31.60 -8.06
C PRO A 305 13.37 -33.10 -7.73
N LEU A 306 13.43 -33.45 -6.43
CA LEU A 306 13.63 -34.85 -6.04
C LEU A 306 12.42 -35.72 -6.33
N GLU A 307 11.24 -35.12 -6.37
CA GLU A 307 9.98 -35.82 -6.62
C GLU A 307 9.42 -35.52 -8.02
N ASP A 308 10.09 -34.64 -8.76
CA ASP A 308 9.57 -34.07 -10.02
C ASP A 308 8.11 -33.64 -9.91
N SER A 309 7.81 -32.91 -8.83
CA SER A 309 6.45 -32.57 -8.45
C SER A 309 6.28 -31.08 -8.14
N TYR A 310 5.04 -30.60 -8.30
CA TYR A 310 4.66 -29.22 -7.96
C TYR A 310 3.84 -29.21 -6.67
N ARG A 311 4.19 -28.33 -5.75
CA ARG A 311 3.49 -28.15 -4.48
C ARG A 311 3.10 -26.69 -4.29
N GLN A 312 2.00 -26.44 -3.61
CA GLN A 312 1.57 -25.09 -3.21
C GLN A 312 2.20 -24.72 -1.85
N SER A 313 2.48 -23.43 -1.63
CA SER A 313 3.11 -22.92 -0.40
C SER A 313 2.37 -23.30 0.88
N ARG A 314 1.03 -23.41 0.83
CA ARG A 314 0.20 -23.81 1.98
C ARG A 314 0.52 -25.18 2.56
N VAL A 315 1.14 -26.08 1.78
CA VAL A 315 1.57 -27.42 2.26
C VAL A 315 2.92 -27.40 2.96
N LEU A 316 3.69 -26.30 2.83
CA LEU A 316 4.99 -26.18 3.46
C LEU A 316 4.82 -25.65 4.90
N ASP A 317 5.24 -26.45 5.90
CA ASP A 317 5.13 -26.08 7.32
C ASP A 317 5.86 -24.78 7.68
N LEU A 318 6.87 -24.43 6.90
CA LEU A 318 7.63 -23.20 7.03
C LEU A 318 6.70 -21.96 6.98
N PHE A 319 5.79 -21.93 5.99
CA PHE A 319 4.89 -20.81 5.78
C PHE A 319 3.68 -20.77 6.74
N LYS A 320 3.34 -21.89 7.35
CA LYS A 320 2.30 -21.94 8.40
C LYS A 320 2.65 -21.12 9.65
N ARG A 321 3.92 -20.78 9.83
CA ARG A 321 4.42 -19.97 10.96
C ARG A 321 4.31 -18.47 10.71
N LEU A 322 4.11 -18.03 9.46
CA LEU A 322 3.88 -16.63 9.16
C LEU A 322 2.50 -16.21 9.68
N PRO A 323 2.39 -15.06 10.34
CA PRO A 323 1.08 -14.53 10.70
C PRO A 323 0.31 -14.17 9.42
N VAL A 324 -0.89 -14.71 9.29
CA VAL A 324 -1.76 -14.49 8.11
C VAL A 324 -2.17 -13.02 8.03
N ARG A 325 -2.44 -12.42 9.17
CA ARG A 325 -2.86 -11.03 9.30
C ARG A 325 -2.42 -10.48 10.64
N MET A 326 -1.93 -9.26 10.65
CA MET A 326 -1.67 -8.51 11.88
C MET A 326 -2.45 -7.21 11.83
N ALA A 327 -3.08 -6.86 12.94
CA ALA A 327 -3.78 -5.60 13.08
C ALA A 327 -3.28 -4.82 14.29
N LEU A 328 -3.01 -3.54 14.06
CA LEU A 328 -2.64 -2.58 15.09
C LEU A 328 -3.81 -1.63 15.31
N PHE A 329 -4.27 -1.55 16.54
CA PHE A 329 -5.34 -0.65 16.96
C PHE A 329 -4.74 0.47 17.80
N ARG A 330 -5.01 1.71 17.43
CA ARG A 330 -4.53 2.88 18.17
C ARG A 330 -5.64 3.87 18.44
N ILE A 331 -5.53 4.54 19.56
CA ILE A 331 -6.37 5.67 19.93
C ILE A 331 -5.47 6.87 20.13
N PHE A 332 -5.86 7.98 19.52
CA PHE A 332 -5.22 9.27 19.64
C PHE A 332 -6.21 10.29 20.18
N ALA A 333 -5.77 11.16 21.09
CA ALA A 333 -6.55 12.28 21.58
C ALA A 333 -5.71 13.57 21.58
N SER A 334 -6.34 14.71 21.69
CA SER A 334 -5.65 16.02 21.77
C SER A 334 -4.91 16.20 23.10
N ASP A 335 -5.42 15.57 24.16
CA ASP A 335 -4.84 15.60 25.50
C ASP A 335 -4.93 14.21 26.17
N GLU A 336 -4.41 14.08 27.38
CA GLU A 336 -4.36 12.82 28.12
C GLU A 336 -5.39 12.75 29.29
N THR A 337 -6.31 13.72 29.38
CA THR A 337 -7.25 13.86 30.48
C THR A 337 -8.07 12.59 30.71
N HIS A 338 -8.55 11.95 29.64
CA HIS A 338 -9.39 10.74 29.68
C HIS A 338 -8.64 9.48 29.30
N ARG A 339 -7.30 9.48 29.47
CA ARG A 339 -6.43 8.34 29.07
C ARG A 339 -6.89 7.01 29.65
N HIS A 340 -7.19 6.97 30.94
CA HIS A 340 -7.57 5.73 31.62
C HIS A 340 -8.91 5.16 31.12
N ASP A 341 -9.89 6.03 30.88
CA ASP A 341 -11.20 5.60 30.38
C ASP A 341 -11.10 5.08 28.96
N LEU A 342 -10.30 5.73 28.09
CA LEU A 342 -10.06 5.29 26.71
C LEU A 342 -9.31 3.94 26.67
N ILE A 343 -8.31 3.73 27.54
CA ILE A 343 -7.58 2.46 27.64
C ILE A 343 -8.52 1.34 28.09
N ARG A 344 -9.34 1.57 29.11
CA ARG A 344 -10.31 0.59 29.60
C ARG A 344 -11.30 0.20 28.50
N ALA A 345 -11.92 1.18 27.86
CA ALA A 345 -12.84 0.94 26.74
C ALA A 345 -12.18 0.15 25.61
N ALA A 346 -10.92 0.45 25.28
CA ALA A 346 -10.18 -0.29 24.25
C ALA A 346 -9.96 -1.76 24.63
N ASN A 347 -9.56 -2.03 25.85
CA ASN A 347 -9.37 -3.40 26.34
C ASN A 347 -10.68 -4.20 26.32
N GLU A 348 -11.79 -3.59 26.75
CA GLU A 348 -13.11 -4.21 26.71
C GLU A 348 -13.55 -4.53 25.26
N VAL A 349 -13.37 -3.59 24.31
CA VAL A 349 -13.71 -3.79 22.88
C VAL A 349 -12.85 -4.88 22.25
N LEU A 350 -11.58 -4.98 22.61
CA LEU A 350 -10.65 -5.97 22.07
C LEU A 350 -10.66 -7.31 22.81
N GLY A 351 -11.43 -7.42 23.91
CA GLY A 351 -11.50 -8.64 24.74
C GLY A 351 -10.21 -8.96 25.47
N LEU A 352 -9.39 -7.94 25.73
CA LEU A 352 -8.15 -8.07 26.49
C LEU A 352 -8.47 -7.91 27.99
N ALA A 353 -7.92 -8.80 28.80
CA ALA A 353 -8.04 -8.69 30.26
C ALA A 353 -7.48 -7.34 30.72
N THR A 354 -8.27 -6.63 31.55
CA THR A 354 -7.88 -5.36 32.18
C THR A 354 -6.81 -5.56 33.25
#